data_a163dca0dedf25abe3d08b29fd44d6a2
#
_entry.id   a163dca0dedf25abe3d08b29fd44d6a2
#
_cell.length_a   1.000
_cell.length_b   1.000
_cell.length_c   1.000
_cell.angle_alpha   90.00
_cell.angle_beta   90.00
_cell.angle_gamma   90.00
#
_symmetry.space_group_name_H-M   'P 1'
#
loop_
_entity.id
_entity.type
_entity.pdbx_description
1 polymer ?
#
loop_
_entity_poly.entity_id
_entity_poly.type
_entity_poly.pdbx_seq_one_letter_code
_entity_poly.pdbx_strand_id
1 'polypeptide(L)'
;MAQTNAVEIQGVSKFFGFGEYAVAAVNETSLSIRQNEFFTLLGPSGCGKTTLLRLIAGFEFPTHGAILLNGENIAAMPPFKRPINTVFQNYALFPHMTVSENIAFGLQMLGRPKAEIAARVGAMLKLVRMEALANRRTSQISGGQQQRVALARALAPQPKVLLLDEPLSALDYKLRKEMQIELKRLQAETGITFIFVTHDQEEALTMSDRIAVMSAGKVLQVGDPREIYDAPTDRFVADFIGETNFLEGRITALDGGRADVELAVAGRISASVPDGFIPDGDVTVVLRPEHATLCEPADSRIGGTLTDIIYSGTDTHYHVRLSDGATRFMVRQQNKPNHTAAFGKGDAVGIAIEPDAARVLRG
;
A
#
# COMPACT_ATOMS: atom_id res chain seq x y z
N MET A 1 -14.08 -23.37 1.17
CA MET A 1 -12.77 -24.01 1.23
C MET A 1 -11.90 -23.16 2.14
N ALA A 2 -11.15 -23.73 3.08
CA ALA A 2 -10.22 -22.95 3.91
C ALA A 2 -9.18 -22.31 2.98
N GLN A 3 -9.00 -20.99 3.08
CA GLN A 3 -7.96 -20.27 2.34
C GLN A 3 -6.61 -20.74 2.86
N THR A 4 -5.79 -21.33 1.97
CA THR A 4 -4.43 -21.77 2.30
C THR A 4 -3.46 -20.60 2.18
N ASN A 5 -2.54 -20.48 3.15
CA ASN A 5 -1.51 -19.47 3.12
C ASN A 5 -0.36 -19.87 2.20
N ALA A 6 0.11 -18.95 1.37
CA ALA A 6 1.33 -19.11 0.60
C ALA A 6 2.56 -18.83 1.47
N VAL A 7 2.51 -17.73 2.25
CA VAL A 7 3.58 -17.35 3.17
C VAL A 7 2.99 -17.06 4.55
N GLU A 8 3.63 -17.59 5.59
CA GLU A 8 3.32 -17.26 6.98
C GLU A 8 4.60 -16.76 7.66
N ILE A 9 4.49 -15.62 8.30
CA ILE A 9 5.53 -15.00 9.11
C ILE A 9 5.07 -15.11 10.55
N GLN A 10 5.88 -15.75 11.41
CA GLN A 10 5.50 -16.09 12.79
C GLN A 10 6.52 -15.49 13.77
N GLY A 11 6.16 -14.37 14.42
CA GLY A 11 6.97 -13.69 15.43
C GLY A 11 8.37 -13.30 14.94
N VAL A 12 8.50 -12.92 13.65
CA VAL A 12 9.79 -12.65 13.04
C VAL A 12 10.35 -11.33 13.54
N SER A 13 11.62 -11.38 13.98
CA SER A 13 12.42 -10.21 14.31
C SER A 13 13.74 -10.21 13.57
N LYS A 14 14.20 -9.03 13.17
CA LYS A 14 15.52 -8.82 12.57
C LYS A 14 16.20 -7.63 13.19
N PHE A 15 17.34 -7.86 13.80
CA PHE A 15 18.19 -6.82 14.36
C PHE A 15 19.48 -6.72 13.53
N PHE A 16 19.93 -5.49 13.28
CA PHE A 16 21.24 -5.18 12.72
C PHE A 16 22.08 -4.48 13.78
N GLY A 17 23.38 -4.78 13.81
CA GLY A 17 24.29 -4.31 14.84
C GLY A 17 24.34 -5.23 16.07
N PHE A 18 25.09 -4.83 17.08
CA PHE A 18 25.34 -5.61 18.31
C PHE A 18 25.19 -4.74 19.55
N GLY A 19 24.76 -5.34 20.66
CA GLY A 19 24.64 -4.68 21.95
C GLY A 19 23.68 -3.49 21.93
N GLU A 20 24.07 -2.39 22.56
CA GLU A 20 23.26 -1.15 22.64
C GLU A 20 23.03 -0.45 21.29
N TYR A 21 23.80 -0.80 20.26
CA TYR A 21 23.67 -0.27 18.90
C TYR A 21 22.81 -1.14 17.98
N ALA A 22 22.16 -2.16 18.52
CA ALA A 22 21.28 -3.01 17.74
C ALA A 22 20.01 -2.26 17.31
N VAL A 23 19.75 -2.18 16.01
CA VAL A 23 18.55 -1.55 15.44
C VAL A 23 17.59 -2.65 15.00
N ALA A 24 16.36 -2.61 15.53
CA ALA A 24 15.29 -3.49 15.12
C ALA A 24 14.71 -3.03 13.76
N ALA A 25 15.10 -3.68 12.67
CA ALA A 25 14.54 -3.40 11.35
C ALA A 25 13.18 -4.06 11.14
N VAL A 26 12.95 -5.23 11.77
CA VAL A 26 11.65 -5.92 11.87
C VAL A 26 11.52 -6.38 13.32
N ASN A 27 10.37 -6.12 13.93
CA ASN A 27 10.15 -6.35 15.36
C ASN A 27 8.88 -7.18 15.57
N GLU A 28 9.07 -8.45 15.96
CA GLU A 28 8.02 -9.41 16.35
C GLU A 28 6.80 -9.41 15.40
N THR A 29 7.09 -9.43 14.11
CA THR A 29 6.07 -9.36 13.07
C THR A 29 5.45 -10.72 12.79
N SER A 30 4.12 -10.80 12.83
CA SER A 30 3.34 -11.94 12.39
C SER A 30 2.38 -11.53 11.28
N LEU A 31 2.35 -12.31 10.19
CA LEU A 31 1.61 -11.98 8.99
C LEU A 31 1.30 -13.23 8.18
N SER A 32 0.08 -13.33 7.63
CA SER A 32 -0.34 -14.41 6.73
C SER A 32 -0.68 -13.85 5.36
N ILE A 33 -0.04 -14.39 4.32
CA ILE A 33 -0.26 -14.04 2.92
C ILE A 33 -0.88 -15.24 2.23
N ARG A 34 -2.05 -15.04 1.61
CA ARG A 34 -2.86 -16.13 1.02
C ARG A 34 -2.28 -16.55 -0.34
N GLN A 35 -2.64 -17.75 -0.78
CA GLN A 35 -2.32 -18.17 -2.14
C GLN A 35 -3.09 -17.34 -3.16
N ASN A 36 -2.43 -17.03 -4.27
CA ASN A 36 -2.99 -16.32 -5.42
C ASN A 36 -3.49 -14.89 -5.10
N GLU A 37 -3.01 -14.25 -4.03
CA GLU A 37 -3.31 -12.84 -3.76
C GLU A 37 -2.21 -11.89 -4.24
N PHE A 38 -2.60 -10.68 -4.53
CA PHE A 38 -1.72 -9.53 -4.69
C PHE A 38 -1.62 -8.83 -3.33
N PHE A 39 -0.56 -9.10 -2.59
CA PHE A 39 -0.36 -8.60 -1.24
C PHE A 39 0.67 -7.47 -1.20
N THR A 40 0.34 -6.35 -0.60
CA THR A 40 1.24 -5.19 -0.53
C THR A 40 1.74 -4.91 0.87
N LEU A 41 3.06 -4.70 0.99
CA LEU A 41 3.71 -4.10 2.16
C LEU A 41 3.85 -2.60 1.91
N LEU A 42 3.12 -1.78 2.65
CA LEU A 42 3.04 -0.34 2.51
C LEU A 42 3.58 0.35 3.77
N GLY A 43 4.27 1.48 3.63
CA GLY A 43 4.75 2.26 4.77
C GLY A 43 5.86 3.24 4.38
N PRO A 44 6.28 4.14 5.26
CA PRO A 44 7.33 5.11 4.99
C PRO A 44 8.69 4.44 4.75
N SER A 45 9.63 5.21 4.21
CA SER A 45 11.01 4.75 4.02
C SER A 45 11.64 4.35 5.36
N GLY A 46 12.38 3.25 5.39
CA GLY A 46 13.06 2.76 6.59
C GLY A 46 12.18 2.00 7.60
N CYS A 47 10.87 1.80 7.35
CA CYS A 47 10.00 1.08 8.29
C CYS A 47 10.14 -0.47 8.27
N GLY A 48 11.06 -1.03 7.47
CA GLY A 48 11.36 -2.47 7.48
C GLY A 48 10.80 -3.30 6.33
N LYS A 49 10.05 -2.73 5.37
CA LYS A 49 9.43 -3.44 4.22
C LYS A 49 10.44 -4.26 3.41
N THR A 50 11.48 -3.60 2.89
CA THR A 50 12.54 -4.27 2.10
C THR A 50 13.30 -5.29 2.93
N THR A 51 13.49 -5.05 4.24
CA THR A 51 14.10 -6.06 5.13
C THR A 51 13.20 -7.28 5.24
N LEU A 52 11.90 -7.11 5.46
CA LEU A 52 10.95 -8.22 5.52
C LEU A 52 10.89 -8.97 4.18
N LEU A 53 10.89 -8.26 3.05
CA LEU A 53 10.97 -8.88 1.72
C LEU A 53 12.25 -9.72 1.57
N ARG A 54 13.42 -9.20 1.99
CA ARG A 54 14.70 -9.92 1.94
C ARG A 54 14.73 -11.15 2.84
N LEU A 55 14.06 -11.11 3.99
CA LEU A 55 13.88 -12.27 4.86
C LEU A 55 13.06 -13.36 4.16
N ILE A 56 11.97 -13.00 3.48
CA ILE A 56 11.16 -13.94 2.70
C ILE A 56 11.96 -14.49 1.51
N ALA A 57 12.74 -13.65 0.83
CA ALA A 57 13.61 -14.05 -0.28
C ALA A 57 14.80 -14.94 0.13
N GLY A 58 15.22 -14.88 1.39
CA GLY A 58 16.40 -15.60 1.92
C GLY A 58 17.71 -14.86 1.71
N PHE A 59 17.68 -13.57 1.34
CA PHE A 59 18.87 -12.72 1.31
C PHE A 59 19.28 -12.24 2.69
N GLU A 60 18.36 -12.30 3.65
CA GLU A 60 18.58 -12.08 5.08
C GLU A 60 17.98 -13.24 5.86
N PHE A 61 18.51 -13.47 7.06
CA PHE A 61 18.02 -14.49 7.99
C PHE A 61 17.39 -13.80 9.20
N PRO A 62 16.24 -14.29 9.69
CA PRO A 62 15.62 -13.74 10.89
C PRO A 62 16.53 -13.96 12.11
N THR A 63 16.49 -13.00 13.04
CA THR A 63 17.14 -13.17 14.36
C THR A 63 16.29 -14.08 15.24
N HIS A 64 14.96 -13.94 15.16
CA HIS A 64 13.96 -14.75 15.85
C HIS A 64 12.76 -15.01 14.95
N GLY A 65 11.98 -16.02 15.30
CA GLY A 65 10.75 -16.38 14.61
C GLY A 65 10.95 -17.35 13.45
N ALA A 66 9.88 -17.58 12.69
CA ALA A 66 9.86 -18.52 11.57
C ALA A 66 9.19 -17.91 10.35
N ILE A 67 9.59 -18.36 9.16
CA ILE A 67 8.97 -18.03 7.88
C ILE A 67 8.60 -19.34 7.20
N LEU A 68 7.32 -19.54 6.95
CA LEU A 68 6.81 -20.73 6.29
C LEU A 68 6.35 -20.40 4.87
N LEU A 69 6.64 -21.28 3.93
CA LEU A 69 6.14 -21.26 2.56
C LEU A 69 5.31 -22.53 2.34
N ASN A 70 3.99 -22.37 2.14
CA ASN A 70 3.03 -23.47 2.09
C ASN A 70 3.19 -24.46 3.25
N GLY A 71 3.40 -23.97 4.48
CA GLY A 71 3.58 -24.75 5.69
C GLY A 71 4.99 -25.27 5.95
N GLU A 72 5.94 -25.16 5.00
CA GLU A 72 7.33 -25.56 5.17
C GLU A 72 8.18 -24.39 5.68
N ASN A 73 8.95 -24.61 6.76
CA ASN A 73 9.84 -23.57 7.29
C ASN A 73 11.06 -23.36 6.38
N ILE A 74 11.14 -22.15 5.80
CA ILE A 74 12.22 -21.75 4.90
C ILE A 74 13.21 -20.77 5.55
N ALA A 75 13.09 -20.47 6.84
CA ALA A 75 13.88 -19.42 7.49
C ALA A 75 15.41 -19.62 7.33
N ALA A 76 15.90 -20.86 7.40
CA ALA A 76 17.32 -21.20 7.19
C ALA A 76 17.68 -21.57 5.75
N MET A 77 16.72 -21.60 4.82
CA MET A 77 16.93 -22.03 3.45
C MET A 77 17.56 -20.88 2.62
N PRO A 78 18.66 -21.13 1.88
CA PRO A 78 19.30 -20.10 1.06
C PRO A 78 18.41 -19.71 -0.14
N PRO A 79 18.58 -18.50 -0.73
CA PRO A 79 17.70 -17.97 -1.78
C PRO A 79 17.48 -18.90 -2.96
N PHE A 80 18.55 -19.54 -3.47
CA PHE A 80 18.50 -20.38 -4.66
C PHE A 80 17.75 -21.72 -4.48
N LYS A 81 17.42 -22.08 -3.23
CA LYS A 81 16.60 -23.26 -2.91
C LYS A 81 15.13 -22.91 -2.67
N ARG A 82 14.81 -21.63 -2.50
CA ARG A 82 13.42 -21.19 -2.30
C ARG A 82 12.69 -21.10 -3.64
N PRO A 83 11.48 -21.64 -3.79
CA PRO A 83 10.67 -21.46 -5.00
C PRO A 83 10.03 -20.05 -5.03
N ILE A 84 10.86 -19.04 -4.84
CA ILE A 84 10.53 -17.62 -4.75
C ILE A 84 11.47 -16.87 -5.67
N ASN A 85 10.96 -15.94 -6.48
CA ASN A 85 11.78 -15.06 -7.29
C ASN A 85 11.54 -13.60 -6.91
N THR A 86 12.54 -12.76 -7.14
CA THR A 86 12.51 -11.33 -6.80
C THR A 86 12.77 -10.48 -8.04
N VAL A 87 11.94 -9.45 -8.23
CA VAL A 87 12.22 -8.33 -9.12
C VAL A 87 12.68 -7.17 -8.25
N PHE A 88 13.90 -6.70 -8.47
CA PHE A 88 14.50 -5.59 -7.74
C PHE A 88 14.11 -4.25 -8.34
N GLN A 89 14.22 -3.18 -7.59
CA GLN A 89 13.93 -1.80 -7.99
C GLN A 89 14.65 -1.37 -9.28
N ASN A 90 15.89 -1.80 -9.48
CA ASN A 90 16.70 -1.51 -10.67
C ASN A 90 16.61 -2.62 -11.75
N TYR A 91 15.63 -3.54 -11.62
CA TYR A 91 15.37 -4.68 -12.50
C TYR A 91 16.51 -5.70 -12.59
N ALA A 92 17.75 -5.34 -12.29
CA ALA A 92 18.96 -6.17 -12.32
C ALA A 92 19.07 -7.05 -13.58
N LEU A 93 18.75 -6.48 -14.77
CA LEU A 93 18.90 -7.17 -16.05
C LEU A 93 20.37 -7.29 -16.42
N PHE A 94 20.73 -8.37 -17.12
CA PHE A 94 22.08 -8.57 -17.66
C PHE A 94 22.25 -7.72 -18.94
N PRO A 95 23.05 -6.64 -18.94
CA PRO A 95 23.09 -5.68 -20.03
C PRO A 95 23.74 -6.22 -21.31
N HIS A 96 24.57 -7.24 -21.18
CA HIS A 96 25.25 -7.93 -22.28
C HIS A 96 24.41 -9.00 -22.97
N MET A 97 23.29 -9.39 -22.36
CA MET A 97 22.35 -10.39 -22.87
C MET A 97 21.17 -9.75 -23.61
N THR A 98 20.62 -10.49 -24.55
CA THR A 98 19.35 -10.18 -25.22
C THR A 98 18.16 -10.36 -24.25
N VAL A 99 16.98 -9.91 -24.67
CA VAL A 99 15.72 -10.12 -23.96
C VAL A 99 15.47 -11.62 -23.74
N SER A 100 15.59 -12.44 -24.80
CA SER A 100 15.42 -13.89 -24.70
C SER A 100 16.43 -14.55 -23.76
N GLU A 101 17.69 -14.16 -23.82
CA GLU A 101 18.75 -14.71 -22.97
C GLU A 101 18.54 -14.34 -21.51
N ASN A 102 18.10 -13.10 -21.20
CA ASN A 102 17.72 -12.73 -19.84
C ASN A 102 16.60 -13.63 -19.30
N ILE A 103 15.55 -13.89 -20.07
CA ILE A 103 14.43 -14.74 -19.67
C ILE A 103 14.89 -16.20 -19.49
N ALA A 104 15.77 -16.68 -20.38
CA ALA A 104 16.28 -18.05 -20.36
C ALA A 104 17.22 -18.33 -19.18
N PHE A 105 17.90 -17.31 -18.64
CA PHE A 105 19.02 -17.45 -17.70
C PHE A 105 18.68 -18.33 -16.49
N GLY A 106 17.57 -18.05 -15.80
CA GLY A 106 17.17 -18.83 -14.62
C GLY A 106 16.89 -20.31 -14.95
N LEU A 107 16.28 -20.59 -16.11
CA LEU A 107 16.01 -21.96 -16.57
C LEU A 107 17.28 -22.72 -16.91
N GLN A 108 18.28 -22.02 -17.48
CA GLN A 108 19.60 -22.59 -17.76
C GLN A 108 20.33 -22.96 -16.47
N MET A 109 20.29 -22.08 -15.45
CA MET A 109 20.90 -22.35 -14.13
C MET A 109 20.22 -23.53 -13.41
N LEU A 110 18.93 -23.75 -13.67
CA LEU A 110 18.20 -24.93 -13.17
C LEU A 110 18.46 -26.21 -14.00
N GLY A 111 19.32 -26.17 -15.01
CA GLY A 111 19.68 -27.32 -15.85
C GLY A 111 18.53 -27.84 -16.73
N ARG A 112 17.55 -26.99 -17.08
CA ARG A 112 16.41 -27.42 -17.90
C ARG A 112 16.83 -27.77 -19.33
N PRO A 113 16.16 -28.73 -19.99
CA PRO A 113 16.42 -29.07 -21.38
C PRO A 113 16.24 -27.89 -22.33
N LYS A 114 17.08 -27.77 -23.37
CA LYS A 114 17.03 -26.66 -24.33
C LYS A 114 15.64 -26.48 -24.97
N ALA A 115 14.93 -27.55 -25.28
CA ALA A 115 13.59 -27.49 -25.85
C ALA A 115 12.56 -26.88 -24.88
N GLU A 116 12.64 -27.25 -23.58
CA GLU A 116 11.80 -26.68 -22.53
C GLU A 116 12.09 -25.18 -22.33
N ILE A 117 13.37 -24.80 -22.32
CA ILE A 117 13.80 -23.41 -22.23
C ILE A 117 13.22 -22.60 -23.38
N ALA A 118 13.36 -23.07 -24.62
CA ALA A 118 12.86 -22.37 -25.81
C ALA A 118 11.34 -22.19 -25.76
N ALA A 119 10.59 -23.25 -25.42
CA ALA A 119 9.14 -23.18 -25.27
C ALA A 119 8.72 -22.20 -24.18
N ARG A 120 9.39 -22.24 -23.02
CA ARG A 120 9.07 -21.36 -21.88
C ARG A 120 9.41 -19.90 -22.15
N VAL A 121 10.56 -19.62 -22.78
CA VAL A 121 10.94 -18.26 -23.21
C VAL A 121 9.92 -17.70 -24.19
N GLY A 122 9.49 -18.49 -25.20
CA GLY A 122 8.45 -18.08 -26.13
C GLY A 122 7.11 -17.75 -25.43
N ALA A 123 6.69 -18.58 -24.47
CA ALA A 123 5.50 -18.33 -23.68
C ALA A 123 5.63 -17.03 -22.84
N MET A 124 6.78 -16.78 -22.22
CA MET A 124 7.03 -15.57 -21.43
C MET A 124 7.08 -14.31 -22.29
N LEU A 125 7.74 -14.37 -23.46
CA LEU A 125 7.75 -13.25 -24.41
C LEU A 125 6.33 -12.86 -24.83
N LYS A 126 5.49 -13.83 -25.14
CA LYS A 126 4.08 -13.62 -25.48
C LYS A 126 3.31 -13.03 -24.30
N LEU A 127 3.50 -13.56 -23.08
CA LEU A 127 2.84 -13.10 -21.87
C LEU A 127 3.08 -11.61 -21.61
N VAL A 128 4.33 -11.13 -21.81
CA VAL A 128 4.72 -9.73 -21.59
C VAL A 128 4.72 -8.88 -22.87
N ARG A 129 4.24 -9.43 -24.01
CA ARG A 129 4.15 -8.75 -25.33
C ARG A 129 5.48 -8.21 -25.83
N MET A 130 6.53 -9.04 -25.77
CA MET A 130 7.90 -8.65 -26.12
C MET A 130 8.50 -9.50 -27.25
N GLU A 131 7.68 -10.25 -28.02
CA GLU A 131 8.13 -11.17 -29.08
C GLU A 131 9.01 -10.47 -30.12
N ALA A 132 8.58 -9.28 -30.58
CA ALA A 132 9.30 -8.51 -31.61
C ALA A 132 10.68 -7.99 -31.13
N LEU A 133 10.92 -7.98 -29.81
CA LEU A 133 12.14 -7.47 -29.19
C LEU A 133 13.04 -8.59 -28.64
N ALA A 134 12.71 -9.84 -28.89
CA ALA A 134 13.36 -11.03 -28.31
C ALA A 134 14.89 -11.03 -28.46
N ASN A 135 15.39 -10.59 -29.59
CA ASN A 135 16.82 -10.57 -29.94
C ASN A 135 17.52 -9.22 -29.66
N ARG A 136 16.80 -8.22 -29.12
CA ARG A 136 17.40 -6.95 -28.72
C ARG A 136 18.12 -7.06 -27.39
N ARG A 137 19.19 -6.29 -27.21
CA ARG A 137 19.85 -6.14 -25.91
C ARG A 137 19.00 -5.30 -24.99
N THR A 138 19.11 -5.53 -23.68
CA THR A 138 18.33 -4.80 -22.68
C THR A 138 18.65 -3.30 -22.63
N SER A 139 19.84 -2.89 -23.07
CA SER A 139 20.23 -1.47 -23.23
C SER A 139 19.54 -0.75 -24.38
N GLN A 140 18.86 -1.48 -25.28
CA GLN A 140 18.19 -0.96 -26.48
C GLN A 140 16.68 -0.85 -26.33
N ILE A 141 16.16 -1.06 -25.13
CA ILE A 141 14.73 -1.04 -24.82
C ILE A 141 14.41 -0.02 -23.72
N SER A 142 13.18 0.48 -23.67
CA SER A 142 12.72 1.47 -22.69
C SER A 142 12.64 0.89 -21.28
N GLY A 143 12.59 1.76 -20.24
CA GLY A 143 12.47 1.34 -18.84
C GLY A 143 11.27 0.42 -18.58
N GLY A 144 10.09 0.73 -19.11
CA GLY A 144 8.92 -0.16 -18.99
C GLY A 144 9.09 -1.49 -19.72
N GLN A 145 9.80 -1.51 -20.87
CA GLN A 145 10.16 -2.75 -21.55
C GLN A 145 11.16 -3.56 -20.71
N GLN A 146 12.14 -2.91 -20.08
CA GLN A 146 13.09 -3.56 -19.17
C GLN A 146 12.36 -4.20 -17.99
N GLN A 147 11.38 -3.52 -17.42
CA GLN A 147 10.56 -4.06 -16.34
C GLN A 147 9.79 -5.31 -16.79
N ARG A 148 9.15 -5.29 -17.96
CA ARG A 148 8.47 -6.47 -18.53
C ARG A 148 9.42 -7.64 -18.70
N VAL A 149 10.65 -7.40 -19.16
CA VAL A 149 11.68 -8.45 -19.27
C VAL A 149 12.08 -9.00 -17.90
N ALA A 150 12.24 -8.14 -16.88
CA ALA A 150 12.53 -8.58 -15.52
C ALA A 150 11.42 -9.44 -14.93
N LEU A 151 10.16 -9.05 -15.16
CA LEU A 151 9.00 -9.85 -14.77
C LEU A 151 8.97 -11.21 -15.49
N ALA A 152 9.17 -11.22 -16.82
CA ALA A 152 9.23 -12.44 -17.60
C ALA A 152 10.36 -13.38 -17.12
N ARG A 153 11.55 -12.84 -16.84
CA ARG A 153 12.68 -13.58 -16.26
C ARG A 153 12.33 -14.19 -14.91
N ALA A 154 11.67 -13.42 -14.05
CA ALA A 154 11.29 -13.89 -12.72
C ALA A 154 10.17 -14.93 -12.75
N LEU A 155 9.24 -14.84 -13.71
CA LEU A 155 8.13 -15.78 -13.90
C LEU A 155 8.51 -17.05 -14.67
N ALA A 156 9.58 -17.02 -15.47
CA ALA A 156 10.00 -18.13 -16.30
C ALA A 156 10.21 -19.46 -15.53
N PRO A 157 10.86 -19.47 -14.32
CA PRO A 157 11.03 -20.68 -13.51
C PRO A 157 9.77 -21.17 -12.79
N GLN A 158 8.62 -20.50 -12.95
CA GLN A 158 7.35 -20.82 -12.27
C GLN A 158 7.46 -20.81 -10.73
N PRO A 159 7.82 -19.67 -10.13
CA PRO A 159 7.89 -19.57 -8.68
C PRO A 159 6.51 -19.70 -8.05
N LYS A 160 6.45 -20.12 -6.78
CA LYS A 160 5.20 -20.10 -5.99
C LYS A 160 4.84 -18.69 -5.52
N VAL A 161 5.86 -17.86 -5.30
CA VAL A 161 5.73 -16.46 -4.86
C VAL A 161 6.66 -15.57 -5.68
N LEU A 162 6.15 -14.44 -6.14
CA LEU A 162 6.92 -13.38 -6.79
C LEU A 162 7.01 -12.17 -5.85
N LEU A 163 8.24 -11.77 -5.53
CA LEU A 163 8.55 -10.60 -4.72
C LEU A 163 8.88 -9.42 -5.64
N LEU A 164 8.31 -8.25 -5.36
CA LEU A 164 8.47 -7.04 -6.14
C LEU A 164 8.92 -5.90 -5.19
N ASP A 165 10.20 -5.51 -5.28
CA ASP A 165 10.80 -4.47 -4.42
C ASP A 165 10.77 -3.12 -5.14
N GLU A 166 9.75 -2.29 -4.86
CA GLU A 166 9.50 -0.97 -5.45
C GLU A 166 9.65 -0.91 -6.99
N PRO A 167 9.05 -1.83 -7.75
CA PRO A 167 9.36 -1.99 -9.18
C PRO A 167 8.85 -0.82 -10.04
N LEU A 168 7.96 0.04 -9.53
CA LEU A 168 7.35 1.14 -10.27
C LEU A 168 7.99 2.51 -9.98
N SER A 169 8.89 2.59 -8.98
CA SER A 169 9.43 3.85 -8.46
C SER A 169 10.22 4.68 -9.48
N ALA A 170 10.88 4.03 -10.45
CA ALA A 170 11.70 4.68 -11.48
C ALA A 170 10.92 5.09 -12.74
N LEU A 171 9.61 4.85 -12.80
CA LEU A 171 8.78 5.12 -13.97
C LEU A 171 8.09 6.49 -13.88
N ASP A 172 7.92 7.13 -15.04
CA ASP A 172 7.05 8.30 -15.16
C ASP A 172 5.57 7.93 -14.88
N TYR A 173 4.74 8.94 -14.62
CA TYR A 173 3.34 8.75 -14.20
C TYR A 173 2.53 7.89 -15.18
N LYS A 174 2.61 8.16 -16.49
CA LYS A 174 1.82 7.45 -17.50
C LYS A 174 2.23 5.98 -17.58
N LEU A 175 3.53 5.74 -17.66
CA LEU A 175 4.08 4.38 -17.74
C LEU A 175 3.80 3.60 -16.45
N ARG A 176 3.85 4.27 -15.29
CA ARG A 176 3.49 3.67 -14.00
C ARG A 176 2.04 3.16 -14.01
N LYS A 177 1.08 3.96 -14.48
CA LYS A 177 -0.33 3.55 -14.60
C LYS A 177 -0.52 2.36 -15.54
N GLU A 178 0.16 2.35 -16.68
CA GLU A 178 0.14 1.22 -17.61
C GLU A 178 0.70 -0.05 -16.96
N MET A 179 1.80 0.07 -16.20
CA MET A 179 2.43 -1.07 -15.53
C MET A 179 1.65 -1.59 -14.32
N GLN A 180 0.89 -0.75 -13.61
CA GLN A 180 -0.04 -1.19 -12.57
C GLN A 180 -1.09 -2.17 -13.15
N ILE A 181 -1.71 -1.80 -14.27
CA ILE A 181 -2.69 -2.65 -14.98
C ILE A 181 -2.02 -3.95 -15.44
N GLU A 182 -0.81 -3.87 -15.98
CA GLU A 182 -0.06 -5.02 -16.48
C GLU A 182 0.30 -6.00 -15.35
N LEU A 183 0.73 -5.51 -14.18
CA LEU A 183 1.05 -6.35 -13.02
C LEU A 183 -0.19 -7.10 -12.51
N LYS A 184 -1.35 -6.44 -12.39
CA LYS A 184 -2.61 -7.09 -12.02
C LYS A 184 -3.01 -8.16 -13.04
N ARG A 185 -2.89 -7.85 -14.33
CA ARG A 185 -3.15 -8.82 -15.41
C ARG A 185 -2.23 -10.05 -15.29
N LEU A 186 -0.93 -9.84 -15.12
CA LEU A 186 0.05 -10.92 -15.00
C LEU A 186 -0.22 -11.78 -13.77
N GLN A 187 -0.57 -11.19 -12.65
CA GLN A 187 -0.93 -11.94 -11.44
C GLN A 187 -2.17 -12.80 -11.67
N ALA A 188 -3.23 -12.23 -12.26
CA ALA A 188 -4.47 -12.96 -12.56
C ALA A 188 -4.24 -14.11 -13.56
N GLU A 189 -3.46 -13.88 -14.64
CA GLU A 189 -3.17 -14.90 -15.66
C GLU A 189 -2.27 -16.03 -15.16
N THR A 190 -1.34 -15.73 -14.25
CA THR A 190 -0.39 -16.73 -13.73
C THR A 190 -0.90 -17.46 -12.51
N GLY A 191 -1.82 -16.87 -11.73
CA GLY A 191 -2.31 -17.41 -10.47
C GLY A 191 -1.22 -17.49 -9.38
N ILE A 192 -0.12 -16.76 -9.53
CA ILE A 192 1.00 -16.76 -8.57
C ILE A 192 0.73 -15.71 -7.48
N THR A 193 1.14 -15.97 -6.25
CA THR A 193 1.09 -15.00 -5.17
C THR A 193 2.14 -13.91 -5.41
N PHE A 194 1.71 -12.64 -5.44
CA PHE A 194 2.60 -11.49 -5.55
C PHE A 194 2.72 -10.80 -4.19
N ILE A 195 3.96 -10.51 -3.77
CA ILE A 195 4.25 -9.66 -2.60
C ILE A 195 4.95 -8.41 -3.12
N PHE A 196 4.25 -7.29 -3.02
CA PHE A 196 4.64 -6.02 -3.57
C PHE A 196 5.05 -5.05 -2.46
N VAL A 197 6.19 -4.41 -2.60
CA VAL A 197 6.65 -3.36 -1.68
C VAL A 197 6.52 -2.02 -2.37
N THR A 198 5.89 -1.08 -1.70
CA THR A 198 5.82 0.31 -2.15
C THR A 198 5.73 1.28 -0.96
N HIS A 199 6.01 2.53 -1.21
CA HIS A 199 5.69 3.66 -0.34
C HIS A 199 4.57 4.54 -0.92
N ASP A 200 4.09 4.20 -2.11
CA ASP A 200 3.01 4.92 -2.81
C ASP A 200 1.65 4.32 -2.42
N GLN A 201 0.81 5.15 -1.83
CA GLN A 201 -0.52 4.75 -1.34
C GLN A 201 -1.46 4.41 -2.50
N GLU A 202 -1.38 5.17 -3.60
CA GLU A 202 -2.23 4.93 -4.76
C GLU A 202 -1.94 3.57 -5.40
N GLU A 203 -0.66 3.18 -5.49
CA GLU A 203 -0.27 1.85 -5.95
C GLU A 203 -0.87 0.76 -5.06
N ALA A 204 -0.74 0.92 -3.73
CA ALA A 204 -1.27 -0.06 -2.78
C ALA A 204 -2.80 -0.18 -2.86
N LEU A 205 -3.52 0.94 -2.86
CA LEU A 205 -4.98 0.94 -2.89
C LEU A 205 -5.57 0.41 -4.21
N THR A 206 -4.87 0.64 -5.35
CA THR A 206 -5.41 0.26 -6.67
C THR A 206 -5.09 -1.18 -7.07
N MET A 207 -3.98 -1.74 -6.59
CA MET A 207 -3.51 -3.04 -7.07
C MET A 207 -3.74 -4.20 -6.09
N SER A 208 -3.87 -3.93 -4.79
CA SER A 208 -3.81 -4.98 -3.79
C SER A 208 -5.16 -5.65 -3.55
N ASP A 209 -5.11 -6.93 -3.23
CA ASP A 209 -6.23 -7.63 -2.62
C ASP A 209 -6.22 -7.40 -1.10
N ARG A 210 -5.00 -7.33 -0.50
CA ARG A 210 -4.78 -6.92 0.89
C ARG A 210 -3.49 -6.13 1.03
N ILE A 211 -3.49 -5.22 2.01
CA ILE A 211 -2.38 -4.31 2.33
C ILE A 211 -1.99 -4.53 3.78
N ALA A 212 -0.69 -4.64 4.05
CA ALA A 212 -0.12 -4.52 5.39
C ALA A 212 0.55 -3.15 5.52
N VAL A 213 0.02 -2.31 6.40
CA VAL A 213 0.63 -1.01 6.73
C VAL A 213 1.69 -1.23 7.79
N MET A 214 2.92 -0.80 7.49
CA MET A 214 4.08 -0.97 8.36
C MET A 214 4.62 0.37 8.86
N SER A 215 5.00 0.40 10.13
CA SER A 215 5.74 1.51 10.74
C SER A 215 6.71 1.00 11.80
N ALA A 216 7.90 1.59 11.89
CA ALA A 216 8.91 1.27 12.92
C ALA A 216 9.16 -0.24 13.11
N GLY A 217 9.25 -0.99 12.01
CA GLY A 217 9.51 -2.43 12.02
C GLY A 217 8.32 -3.32 12.39
N LYS A 218 7.12 -2.76 12.55
CA LYS A 218 5.90 -3.50 12.93
C LYS A 218 4.84 -3.38 11.86
N VAL A 219 3.97 -4.39 11.76
CA VAL A 219 2.71 -4.33 11.01
C VAL A 219 1.65 -3.75 11.95
N LEU A 220 1.06 -2.63 11.55
CA LEU A 220 0.04 -1.92 12.33
C LEU A 220 -1.38 -2.38 11.98
N GLN A 221 -1.65 -2.54 10.68
CA GLN A 221 -2.95 -2.99 10.18
C GLN A 221 -2.77 -3.85 8.93
N VAL A 222 -3.63 -4.86 8.78
CA VAL A 222 -3.77 -5.66 7.57
C VAL A 222 -5.24 -5.71 7.20
N GLY A 223 -5.59 -5.30 5.99
CA GLY A 223 -6.96 -5.30 5.51
C GLY A 223 -7.04 -5.19 3.99
N ASP A 224 -8.24 -5.25 3.43
CA ASP A 224 -8.45 -4.86 2.05
C ASP A 224 -8.29 -3.33 1.86
N PRO A 225 -8.18 -2.82 0.61
CA PRO A 225 -7.97 -1.39 0.36
C PRO A 225 -9.01 -0.48 1.00
N ARG A 226 -10.28 -0.88 1.01
CA ARG A 226 -11.36 -0.10 1.64
C ARG A 226 -11.24 -0.10 3.15
N GLU A 227 -10.99 -1.26 3.76
CA GLU A 227 -10.79 -1.38 5.20
C GLU A 227 -9.62 -0.50 5.68
N ILE A 228 -8.51 -0.48 4.94
CA ILE A 228 -7.36 0.36 5.27
C ILE A 228 -7.69 1.86 5.17
N TYR A 229 -8.48 2.26 4.16
CA TYR A 229 -8.83 3.65 3.92
C TYR A 229 -9.98 4.15 4.82
N ASP A 230 -11.07 3.39 4.88
CA ASP A 230 -12.32 3.80 5.56
C ASP A 230 -12.30 3.47 7.06
N ALA A 231 -11.49 2.47 7.46
CA ALA A 231 -11.47 1.94 8.81
C ALA A 231 -10.05 1.84 9.40
N PRO A 232 -9.27 2.94 9.42
CA PRO A 232 -7.94 2.91 10.00
C PRO A 232 -8.00 2.53 11.49
N THR A 233 -7.03 1.72 11.94
CA THR A 233 -7.00 1.21 13.33
C THR A 233 -6.43 2.22 14.30
N ASP A 234 -5.54 3.09 13.86
CA ASP A 234 -4.88 4.10 14.68
C ASP A 234 -4.60 5.40 13.89
N ARG A 235 -4.11 6.40 14.61
CA ARG A 235 -3.81 7.74 14.06
C ARG A 235 -2.76 7.70 12.97
N PHE A 236 -1.74 6.84 13.10
CA PHE A 236 -0.69 6.73 12.10
C PHE A 236 -1.25 6.20 10.77
N VAL A 237 -2.04 5.14 10.80
CA VAL A 237 -2.66 4.59 9.59
C VAL A 237 -3.59 5.61 8.95
N ALA A 238 -4.41 6.31 9.75
CA ALA A 238 -5.32 7.34 9.26
C ALA A 238 -4.60 8.51 8.56
N ASP A 239 -3.46 8.95 9.14
CA ASP A 239 -2.65 10.06 8.62
C ASP A 239 -1.79 9.65 7.43
N PHE A 240 -1.27 8.42 7.47
CA PHE A 240 -0.41 7.90 6.41
C PHE A 240 -1.21 7.53 5.15
N ILE A 241 -2.47 7.09 5.26
CA ILE A 241 -3.29 6.68 4.12
C ILE A 241 -4.26 7.79 3.73
N GLY A 242 -3.87 8.59 2.73
CA GLY A 242 -4.67 9.71 2.25
C GLY A 242 -4.67 10.90 3.21
N GLU A 243 -5.37 11.94 2.80
CA GLU A 243 -5.57 13.13 3.61
C GLU A 243 -6.66 12.90 4.65
N THR A 244 -6.50 13.48 5.84
CA THR A 244 -7.39 13.19 6.98
C THR A 244 -7.55 14.41 7.88
N ASN A 245 -8.77 14.66 8.31
CA ASN A 245 -9.08 15.60 9.40
C ASN A 245 -9.15 14.84 10.73
N PHE A 246 -8.48 15.36 11.73
CA PHE A 246 -8.53 14.87 13.10
C PHE A 246 -9.25 15.91 13.98
N LEU A 247 -10.32 15.48 14.66
CA LEU A 247 -11.10 16.32 15.55
C LEU A 247 -11.08 15.69 16.96
N GLU A 248 -10.61 16.45 17.92
CA GLU A 248 -10.63 16.02 19.32
C GLU A 248 -12.03 16.28 19.89
N GLY A 249 -12.52 15.38 20.72
CA GLY A 249 -13.83 15.50 21.33
C GLY A 249 -14.02 14.54 22.49
N ARG A 250 -15.19 14.63 23.10
CA ARG A 250 -15.60 13.76 24.22
C ARG A 250 -16.86 13.01 23.88
N ILE A 251 -16.89 11.73 24.19
CA ILE A 251 -18.09 10.91 24.02
C ILE A 251 -19.16 11.32 25.04
N THR A 252 -20.37 11.56 24.54
CA THR A 252 -21.56 11.91 25.33
C THR A 252 -22.58 10.78 25.38
N ALA A 253 -22.62 9.92 24.34
CA ALA A 253 -23.49 8.76 24.29
C ALA A 253 -22.88 7.67 23.40
N LEU A 254 -23.22 6.40 23.69
CA LEU A 254 -22.87 5.24 22.88
C LEU A 254 -24.14 4.45 22.58
N ASP A 255 -24.38 4.15 21.32
CA ASP A 255 -25.52 3.34 20.90
C ASP A 255 -25.15 2.52 19.64
N GLY A 256 -25.34 1.19 19.71
CA GLY A 256 -25.28 0.29 18.57
C GLY A 256 -24.00 0.36 17.72
N GLY A 257 -22.82 0.61 18.30
CA GLY A 257 -21.56 0.77 17.57
C GLY A 257 -21.31 2.20 17.03
N ARG A 258 -22.09 3.16 17.48
CA ARG A 258 -21.95 4.59 17.22
C ARG A 258 -21.71 5.37 18.49
N ALA A 259 -20.96 6.45 18.40
CA ALA A 259 -20.73 7.39 19.50
C ALA A 259 -21.20 8.78 19.08
N ASP A 260 -21.96 9.43 19.95
CA ASP A 260 -22.14 10.88 19.86
C ASP A 260 -20.95 11.55 20.53
N VAL A 261 -20.23 12.34 19.78
CA VAL A 261 -19.03 13.03 20.22
C VAL A 261 -19.27 14.53 20.23
N GLU A 262 -19.11 15.16 21.40
CA GLU A 262 -19.05 16.61 21.52
C GLU A 262 -17.63 17.07 21.19
N LEU A 263 -17.51 17.85 20.10
CA LEU A 263 -16.19 18.27 19.62
C LEU A 263 -15.65 19.43 20.44
N ALA A 264 -14.34 19.46 20.65
CA ALA A 264 -13.66 20.57 21.33
C ALA A 264 -13.79 21.90 20.57
N VAL A 265 -13.98 21.85 19.26
CA VAL A 265 -14.10 23.03 18.35
C VAL A 265 -15.53 23.55 18.20
N ALA A 266 -16.45 23.10 18.98
CA ALA A 266 -17.90 23.32 18.88
C ALA A 266 -18.60 22.32 17.91
N GLY A 267 -19.84 21.96 18.29
CA GLY A 267 -20.70 21.03 17.57
C GLY A 267 -20.64 19.59 18.10
N ARG A 268 -21.59 18.80 17.62
CA ARG A 268 -21.70 17.38 17.92
C ARG A 268 -21.72 16.60 16.63
N ILE A 269 -21.01 15.46 16.62
CA ILE A 269 -20.94 14.55 15.49
C ILE A 269 -21.24 13.13 15.94
N SER A 270 -21.95 12.36 15.11
CA SER A 270 -22.11 10.94 15.32
C SER A 270 -21.02 10.21 14.53
N ALA A 271 -20.21 9.40 15.21
CA ALA A 271 -19.08 8.68 14.65
C ALA A 271 -19.22 7.17 14.86
N SER A 272 -18.77 6.37 13.89
CA SER A 272 -18.69 4.92 14.04
C SER A 272 -17.57 4.54 15.03
N VAL A 273 -17.82 3.48 15.81
CA VAL A 273 -16.85 2.96 16.79
C VAL A 273 -16.29 1.64 16.28
N PRO A 274 -14.97 1.41 16.32
CA PRO A 274 -14.38 0.14 15.94
C PRO A 274 -14.93 -1.03 16.76
N ASP A 275 -15.12 -2.19 16.12
CA ASP A 275 -15.62 -3.39 16.80
C ASP A 275 -14.72 -3.79 17.99
N GLY A 276 -15.36 -4.10 19.13
CA GLY A 276 -14.67 -4.49 20.35
C GLY A 276 -13.90 -3.37 21.06
N PHE A 277 -13.98 -2.14 20.57
CA PHE A 277 -13.44 -0.96 21.24
C PHE A 277 -14.55 -0.28 22.03
N ILE A 278 -14.33 -0.07 23.34
CA ILE A 278 -15.22 0.69 24.22
C ILE A 278 -14.50 1.98 24.54
N PRO A 279 -14.77 3.06 23.80
CA PRO A 279 -14.12 4.34 24.07
C PRO A 279 -14.70 4.95 25.35
N ASP A 280 -13.84 5.57 26.14
CA ASP A 280 -14.23 6.27 27.38
C ASP A 280 -13.54 7.65 27.41
N GLY A 281 -14.34 8.67 27.66
CA GLY A 281 -13.87 10.05 27.82
C GLY A 281 -13.44 10.73 26.49
N ASP A 282 -12.22 11.22 26.46
CA ASP A 282 -11.69 11.99 25.33
C ASP A 282 -11.26 11.07 24.19
N VAL A 283 -11.61 11.44 22.97
CA VAL A 283 -11.37 10.64 21.75
C VAL A 283 -10.94 11.52 20.60
N THR A 284 -10.22 10.93 19.65
CA THR A 284 -9.96 11.53 18.34
C THR A 284 -10.96 10.96 17.33
N VAL A 285 -11.66 11.83 16.64
CA VAL A 285 -12.52 11.48 15.50
C VAL A 285 -11.77 11.77 14.22
N VAL A 286 -11.77 10.79 13.31
CA VAL A 286 -11.20 10.91 11.98
C VAL A 286 -12.30 11.12 10.94
N LEU A 287 -12.02 12.00 9.97
CA LEU A 287 -12.91 12.30 8.85
C LEU A 287 -12.12 12.55 7.58
N ARG A 288 -12.50 11.89 6.49
CA ARG A 288 -11.90 12.13 5.18
C ARG A 288 -12.40 13.46 4.59
N PRO A 289 -11.50 14.26 3.95
CA PRO A 289 -11.86 15.57 3.40
C PRO A 289 -12.98 15.55 2.34
N GLU A 290 -13.08 14.46 1.57
CA GLU A 290 -14.10 14.26 0.53
C GLU A 290 -15.51 13.99 1.09
N HIS A 291 -15.64 13.64 2.37
CA HIS A 291 -16.92 13.45 3.05
C HIS A 291 -17.42 14.69 3.78
N ALA A 292 -16.81 15.82 3.49
CA ALA A 292 -17.24 17.12 4.01
C ALA A 292 -17.52 18.08 2.84
N THR A 293 -18.48 18.97 3.03
CA THR A 293 -18.81 20.02 2.08
C THR A 293 -18.89 21.37 2.76
N LEU A 294 -18.54 22.45 2.05
CA LEU A 294 -18.76 23.81 2.55
C LEU A 294 -20.23 24.20 2.40
N CYS A 295 -20.77 24.87 3.40
CA CYS A 295 -22.12 25.43 3.41
C CYS A 295 -22.13 26.83 4.05
N GLU A 296 -23.28 27.47 4.07
CA GLU A 296 -23.44 28.73 4.80
C GLU A 296 -23.20 28.52 6.30
N PRO A 297 -22.64 29.51 7.00
CA PRO A 297 -22.36 29.39 8.43
C PRO A 297 -23.61 29.07 9.28
N ALA A 298 -24.78 29.49 8.85
CA ALA A 298 -26.03 29.24 9.57
C ALA A 298 -26.50 27.76 9.44
N ASP A 299 -26.02 27.02 8.44
CA ASP A 299 -26.46 25.65 8.14
C ASP A 299 -25.64 24.58 8.87
N SER A 300 -24.59 24.96 9.57
CA SER A 300 -23.76 24.01 10.32
C SER A 300 -23.30 24.56 11.68
N ARG A 301 -23.15 23.64 12.64
CA ARG A 301 -22.55 23.94 13.96
C ARG A 301 -21.03 23.93 13.93
N ILE A 302 -20.44 23.27 12.93
CA ILE A 302 -18.99 23.23 12.71
C ILE A 302 -18.68 24.27 11.64
N GLY A 303 -17.89 25.25 11.95
CA GLY A 303 -17.56 26.30 11.01
C GLY A 303 -16.27 27.02 11.35
N GLY A 304 -15.87 27.90 10.46
CA GLY A 304 -14.63 28.64 10.61
C GLY A 304 -14.43 29.65 9.49
N THR A 305 -13.18 30.04 9.28
CA THR A 305 -12.77 30.97 8.23
C THR A 305 -11.99 30.23 7.15
N LEU A 306 -12.36 30.42 5.89
CA LEU A 306 -11.66 29.84 4.73
C LEU A 306 -10.30 30.53 4.57
N THR A 307 -9.23 29.79 4.86
CA THR A 307 -7.87 30.36 4.86
C THR A 307 -7.15 30.19 3.55
N ASP A 308 -7.46 29.11 2.79
CA ASP A 308 -6.82 28.86 1.50
C ASP A 308 -7.70 28.02 0.58
N ILE A 309 -7.49 28.16 -0.75
CA ILE A 309 -8.20 27.43 -1.81
C ILE A 309 -7.14 26.94 -2.80
N ILE A 310 -7.01 25.63 -2.96
CA ILE A 310 -6.02 25.01 -3.84
C ILE A 310 -6.76 24.22 -4.94
N TYR A 311 -6.65 24.69 -6.18
CA TYR A 311 -7.22 24.02 -7.34
C TYR A 311 -6.24 22.98 -7.89
N SER A 312 -6.66 21.71 -7.94
CA SER A 312 -5.84 20.58 -8.39
C SER A 312 -6.36 19.92 -9.69
N GLY A 313 -7.10 20.65 -10.51
CA GLY A 313 -7.68 20.16 -11.76
C GLY A 313 -8.98 19.39 -11.52
N THR A 314 -8.92 18.14 -11.07
CA THR A 314 -10.10 17.31 -10.78
C THR A 314 -10.84 17.75 -9.52
N ASP A 315 -10.11 18.25 -8.54
CA ASP A 315 -10.62 18.60 -7.22
C ASP A 315 -10.18 20.01 -6.81
N THR A 316 -10.90 20.61 -5.86
CA THR A 316 -10.49 21.82 -5.14
C THR A 316 -10.41 21.49 -3.66
N HIS A 317 -9.27 21.83 -3.04
CA HIS A 317 -9.03 21.68 -1.61
C HIS A 317 -9.27 23.02 -0.92
N TYR A 318 -10.18 23.04 0.03
CA TYR A 318 -10.53 24.20 0.85
C TYR A 318 -9.95 24.01 2.25
N HIS A 319 -9.07 24.89 2.67
CA HIS A 319 -8.52 24.89 4.02
C HIS A 319 -9.27 25.85 4.91
N VAL A 320 -9.91 25.34 5.94
CA VAL A 320 -10.70 26.12 6.90
C VAL A 320 -10.00 26.12 8.24
N ARG A 321 -9.86 27.30 8.86
CA ARG A 321 -9.46 27.43 10.26
C ARG A 321 -10.75 27.46 11.07
N LEU A 322 -10.92 26.44 11.93
CA LEU A 322 -12.13 26.30 12.72
C LEU A 322 -12.26 27.44 13.77
N SER A 323 -13.43 27.53 14.39
CA SER A 323 -13.81 28.60 15.31
C SER A 323 -12.95 28.71 16.57
N ASP A 324 -12.20 27.66 16.92
CA ASP A 324 -11.18 27.69 18.00
C ASP A 324 -9.91 28.49 17.62
N GLY A 325 -9.79 28.88 16.35
CA GLY A 325 -8.63 29.59 15.81
C GLY A 325 -7.35 28.77 15.65
N ALA A 326 -7.32 27.50 16.06
CA ALA A 326 -6.15 26.62 16.07
C ALA A 326 -6.32 25.44 15.12
N THR A 327 -7.44 24.76 15.15
CA THR A 327 -7.71 23.56 14.36
C THR A 327 -7.85 23.89 12.88
N ARG A 328 -7.11 23.16 12.06
CA ARG A 328 -7.24 23.20 10.59
C ARG A 328 -8.12 22.06 10.14
N PHE A 329 -9.04 22.37 9.24
CA PHE A 329 -9.93 21.40 8.61
C PHE A 329 -9.86 21.53 7.10
N MET A 330 -9.77 20.42 6.41
CA MET A 330 -9.72 20.39 4.95
C MET A 330 -11.02 19.80 4.40
N VAL A 331 -11.55 20.44 3.36
CA VAL A 331 -12.67 19.96 2.57
C VAL A 331 -12.17 19.75 1.15
N ARG A 332 -12.43 18.59 0.56
CA ARG A 332 -12.08 18.26 -0.82
C ARG A 332 -13.35 18.09 -1.64
N GLN A 333 -13.51 18.91 -2.67
CA GLN A 333 -14.67 18.86 -3.54
C GLN A 333 -14.26 18.60 -4.98
N GLN A 334 -14.95 17.67 -5.63
CA GLN A 334 -14.75 17.40 -7.05
C GLN A 334 -15.22 18.59 -7.88
N ASN A 335 -14.39 19.05 -8.81
CA ASN A 335 -14.71 20.14 -9.71
C ASN A 335 -15.77 19.71 -10.74
N LYS A 336 -16.83 20.52 -10.86
CA LYS A 336 -17.87 20.32 -11.88
C LYS A 336 -17.70 21.37 -12.98
N PRO A 337 -18.00 21.04 -14.24
CA PRO A 337 -18.02 22.03 -15.33
C PRO A 337 -18.91 23.24 -14.98
N ASN A 338 -18.42 24.44 -15.23
CA ASN A 338 -19.14 25.70 -14.97
C ASN A 338 -19.52 25.96 -13.51
N HIS A 339 -18.87 25.29 -12.54
CA HIS A 339 -19.10 25.60 -11.14
C HIS A 339 -18.23 26.79 -10.74
N THR A 340 -18.87 27.86 -10.31
CA THR A 340 -18.22 29.02 -9.67
C THR A 340 -18.08 28.69 -8.17
N ALA A 341 -16.90 28.92 -7.58
CA ALA A 341 -16.73 28.76 -6.14
C ALA A 341 -17.75 29.65 -5.40
N ALA A 342 -18.53 29.05 -4.51
CA ALA A 342 -19.51 29.74 -3.70
C ALA A 342 -18.88 30.67 -2.64
N PHE A 343 -17.63 30.31 -2.22
CA PHE A 343 -16.92 30.98 -1.14
C PHE A 343 -15.53 31.40 -1.59
N GLY A 344 -15.06 32.52 -1.07
CA GLY A 344 -13.74 33.10 -1.29
C GLY A 344 -12.85 33.01 -0.05
N LYS A 345 -11.55 33.20 -0.25
CA LYS A 345 -10.59 33.28 0.86
C LYS A 345 -10.94 34.44 1.81
N GLY A 346 -11.05 34.13 3.08
CA GLY A 346 -11.44 35.05 4.15
C GLY A 346 -12.92 34.95 4.53
N ASP A 347 -13.74 34.24 3.77
CA ASP A 347 -15.15 34.08 4.08
C ASP A 347 -15.36 33.19 5.31
N ALA A 348 -16.38 33.47 6.09
CA ALA A 348 -16.91 32.58 7.10
C ALA A 348 -17.70 31.46 6.42
N VAL A 349 -17.45 30.23 6.80
CA VAL A 349 -18.08 29.04 6.20
C VAL A 349 -18.53 28.05 7.28
N GLY A 350 -19.62 27.35 6.98
CA GLY A 350 -20.01 26.13 7.69
C GLY A 350 -19.43 24.89 7.02
N ILE A 351 -19.34 23.79 7.76
CA ILE A 351 -18.89 22.48 7.28
C ILE A 351 -20.00 21.47 7.53
N ALA A 352 -20.59 20.97 6.45
CA ALA A 352 -21.54 19.87 6.50
C ALA A 352 -20.78 18.55 6.29
N ILE A 353 -21.01 17.58 7.17
CA ILE A 353 -20.38 16.25 7.16
C ILE A 353 -21.42 15.24 6.70
N GLU A 354 -21.02 14.35 5.78
CA GLU A 354 -21.87 13.26 5.33
C GLU A 354 -22.22 12.31 6.48
N PRO A 355 -23.46 11.76 6.50
CA PRO A 355 -23.80 10.73 7.47
C PRO A 355 -22.83 9.55 7.41
N ASP A 356 -22.47 8.98 8.56
CA ASP A 356 -21.61 7.80 8.71
C ASP A 356 -20.13 7.98 8.29
N ALA A 357 -19.73 9.19 7.93
CA ALA A 357 -18.38 9.46 7.46
C ALA A 357 -17.34 9.56 8.59
N ALA A 358 -17.77 9.90 9.80
CA ALA A 358 -16.88 10.09 10.94
C ALA A 358 -16.62 8.78 11.68
N ARG A 359 -15.37 8.59 12.15
CA ARG A 359 -14.97 7.40 12.89
C ARG A 359 -14.14 7.76 14.12
N VAL A 360 -14.39 7.10 15.24
CA VAL A 360 -13.55 7.16 16.44
C VAL A 360 -12.31 6.30 16.23
N LEU A 361 -11.12 6.84 16.51
CA LEU A 361 -9.87 6.07 16.51
C LEU A 361 -9.65 5.37 17.86
N ARG A 362 -8.98 4.24 17.79
CA ARG A 362 -8.34 3.66 18.98
C ARG A 362 -7.17 4.58 19.34
N GLY A 363 -7.16 5.08 20.58
CA GLY A 363 -6.14 5.97 21.10
C GLY A 363 -4.74 5.36 21.13
#